data_3d4741f02e3064d0ef00b504dadc3b83
#
_entry.id   3d4741f02e3064d0ef00b504dadc3b83
#
_cell.length_a   1.000
_cell.length_b   1.000
_cell.length_c   1.000
_cell.angle_alpha   90.00
_cell.angle_beta   90.00
_cell.angle_gamma   90.00
#
_symmetry.space_group_name_H-M   'P 1'
#
loop_
_entity.id
_entity.type
_entity.pdbx_description
1 polymer ?
#
loop_
_entity_poly.entity_id
_entity_poly.type
_entity_poly.pdbx_seq_one_letter_code
_entity_poly.pdbx_strand_id
1 'polypeptide(L)'
;MKRKSRDVVDDVPELSLDEEESLDDEDLSDSLEDGDGGGGGDGDGGGDDDDDDSGSGSDSEEEDDDDDDDVDALDVPSTANGGGAGASASQQVPRGISGQGKVVFCLENASLETAKVGKGYQLLNCDDHATFLKRHKRDPSDYRPDIVHQTLLQILDSPLNKAGRVSAVYVHTQKNVLISVNPSVRIPRTFKRFCGLMVQLLQKLSIRASNGPDKLLKVIKHPITKHLPVNVPRVGFSFSSETIVRFQDYVTSQKKRLDSVGIVYVLGAMAHGKIDMSYTDTHVSVSEYPLSAAYCASRITNAMENIWNIV
;
A
#
# COMPACT_ATOMS: atom_id res chain seq x y z
N MET A 1 46.47 -41.20 26.76
CA MET A 1 46.97 -40.01 26.06
C MET A 1 45.80 -39.06 25.81
N LYS A 2 45.67 -38.02 26.65
CA LYS A 2 44.62 -36.99 26.56
C LYS A 2 45.16 -35.82 25.73
N ARG A 3 44.54 -35.53 24.59
CA ARG A 3 44.82 -34.29 23.83
C ARG A 3 43.88 -33.19 24.32
N LYS A 4 44.49 -32.08 24.81
CA LYS A 4 43.85 -30.82 25.15
C LYS A 4 43.48 -30.11 23.88
N SER A 5 42.20 -29.69 23.75
CA SER A 5 41.73 -28.68 22.81
C SER A 5 42.17 -27.32 23.32
N ARG A 6 42.73 -26.49 22.43
CA ARG A 6 43.03 -25.09 22.68
C ARG A 6 41.79 -24.29 22.22
N ASP A 7 41.23 -23.59 23.17
CA ASP A 7 40.28 -22.50 22.90
C ASP A 7 41.04 -21.31 22.32
N VAL A 8 40.69 -20.93 21.10
CA VAL A 8 41.10 -19.65 20.49
C VAL A 8 39.96 -18.68 20.75
N VAL A 9 40.21 -17.73 21.63
CA VAL A 9 39.36 -16.59 21.88
C VAL A 9 39.81 -15.50 20.94
N ASP A 10 39.04 -15.22 19.89
CA ASP A 10 39.25 -14.05 19.03
C ASP A 10 38.70 -12.81 19.71
N ASP A 11 39.63 -11.92 20.02
CA ASP A 11 39.46 -10.62 20.61
C ASP A 11 38.83 -9.68 19.57
N VAL A 12 37.58 -9.27 19.78
CA VAL A 12 36.91 -8.25 18.99
C VAL A 12 37.02 -6.93 19.75
N PRO A 13 37.61 -5.88 19.19
CA PRO A 13 37.72 -4.60 19.87
C PRO A 13 36.36 -3.93 20.02
N GLU A 14 36.02 -3.59 21.25
CA GLU A 14 34.92 -2.78 21.68
C GLU A 14 35.10 -1.34 21.17
N LEU A 15 34.21 -0.87 20.30
CA LEU A 15 34.13 0.53 19.91
C LEU A 15 33.29 1.28 20.97
N SER A 16 34.00 2.04 21.80
CA SER A 16 33.40 3.00 22.69
C SER A 16 32.81 4.17 21.92
N LEU A 17 31.51 4.36 22.03
CA LEU A 17 30.79 5.57 21.64
C LEU A 17 30.68 6.45 22.88
N ASP A 18 31.67 7.28 23.11
CA ASP A 18 31.57 8.47 23.97
C ASP A 18 31.85 9.66 23.07
N GLU A 19 30.80 10.49 22.89
CA GLU A 19 30.87 11.94 22.77
C GLU A 19 29.45 12.45 22.50
N GLU A 20 28.78 12.78 23.61
CA GLU A 20 27.64 13.69 23.62
C GLU A 20 28.20 15.11 23.44
N GLU A 21 28.08 15.70 22.25
CA GLU A 21 28.19 17.13 22.10
C GLU A 21 26.87 17.80 22.47
N SER A 22 26.87 18.41 23.64
CA SER A 22 25.88 19.37 24.07
C SER A 22 25.99 20.64 23.20
N LEU A 23 24.95 20.94 22.45
CA LEU A 23 24.80 22.26 21.85
C LEU A 23 24.09 23.16 22.87
N ASP A 24 24.83 24.13 23.32
CA ASP A 24 24.37 25.19 24.20
C ASP A 24 23.34 26.08 23.50
N ASP A 25 22.20 26.27 24.15
CA ASP A 25 21.22 27.31 23.90
C ASP A 25 21.83 28.68 24.18
N GLU A 26 22.26 29.42 23.18
CA GLU A 26 22.54 30.85 23.36
C GLU A 26 21.32 31.69 23.03
N ASP A 27 20.86 32.36 24.05
CA ASP A 27 20.00 33.53 24.13
C ASP A 27 20.20 34.52 22.99
N LEU A 28 19.13 34.88 22.33
CA LEU A 28 18.97 36.16 21.64
C LEU A 28 17.70 36.87 22.13
N SER A 29 17.84 37.44 23.33
CA SER A 29 17.07 38.62 23.76
C SER A 29 17.88 39.87 23.37
N ASP A 30 17.24 40.80 22.74
CA ASP A 30 17.38 42.27 22.77
C ASP A 30 17.12 42.84 21.37
N SER A 31 16.37 43.84 21.15
CA SER A 31 16.06 45.07 21.85
C SER A 31 14.88 45.75 21.16
N LEU A 32 13.93 46.14 21.96
CA LEU A 32 12.95 47.17 21.61
C LEU A 32 13.65 48.52 21.71
N GLU A 33 13.66 49.33 20.69
CA GLU A 33 13.85 50.77 20.78
C GLU A 33 12.61 51.52 20.26
N ASP A 34 12.01 52.24 21.15
CA ASP A 34 11.01 53.26 20.94
C ASP A 34 11.59 54.41 20.17
N GLY A 35 10.84 54.89 19.18
CA GLY A 35 11.12 56.14 18.45
C GLY A 35 9.85 56.94 18.25
N ASP A 36 9.56 57.77 19.22
CA ASP A 36 8.57 58.86 19.22
C ASP A 36 9.00 60.00 18.25
N GLY A 37 8.02 60.63 17.54
CA GLY A 37 8.27 61.82 16.76
C GLY A 37 7.17 62.16 15.75
N GLY A 38 6.21 62.75 16.06
CA GLY A 38 5.44 63.98 16.05
C GLY A 38 5.54 64.81 14.80
N GLY A 39 4.41 65.29 14.30
CA GLY A 39 4.37 66.39 13.31
C GLY A 39 3.18 66.32 12.37
N GLY A 40 2.22 67.05 12.65
CA GLY A 40 1.03 67.61 12.12
C GLY A 40 1.15 68.32 10.77
N GLY A 41 0.03 68.45 10.09
CA GLY A 41 -0.11 69.24 8.88
C GLY A 41 -1.50 69.11 8.30
N ASP A 42 -2.36 70.04 8.65
CA ASP A 42 -3.68 70.32 8.07
C ASP A 42 -3.55 70.68 6.57
N GLY A 43 -4.56 70.36 5.78
CA GLY A 43 -4.64 70.73 4.39
C GLY A 43 -5.99 70.34 3.77
N ASP A 44 -6.92 71.28 3.94
CA ASP A 44 -8.22 71.44 3.35
C ASP A 44 -8.15 71.56 1.81
N GLY A 45 -9.20 71.11 1.07
CA GLY A 45 -9.31 71.40 -0.35
C GLY A 45 -10.26 70.44 -1.09
N GLY A 46 -11.52 70.91 -1.19
CA GLY A 46 -12.59 70.24 -1.93
C GLY A 46 -12.40 70.34 -3.46
N GLY A 47 -13.28 69.68 -4.16
CA GLY A 47 -13.41 69.69 -5.61
C GLY A 47 -14.24 68.49 -6.09
N ASP A 48 -15.55 68.80 -6.22
CA ASP A 48 -16.52 68.09 -7.03
C ASP A 48 -16.02 68.03 -8.46
N ASP A 49 -16.23 66.91 -9.16
CA ASP A 49 -16.74 66.96 -10.55
C ASP A 49 -17.04 65.52 -11.01
N ASP A 50 -18.27 65.39 -11.47
CA ASP A 50 -18.84 64.28 -12.23
C ASP A 50 -18.02 64.02 -13.50
N ASP A 51 -17.90 62.72 -13.91
CA ASP A 51 -18.13 62.38 -15.32
C ASP A 51 -18.16 60.82 -15.48
N ASP A 52 -19.25 60.37 -16.11
CA ASP A 52 -19.48 59.12 -16.76
C ASP A 52 -18.30 58.64 -17.64
N ASP A 53 -17.86 57.43 -17.58
CA ASP A 53 -17.63 56.67 -18.80
C ASP A 53 -17.66 55.15 -18.58
N SER A 54 -18.48 54.54 -19.40
CA SER A 54 -18.63 53.14 -19.70
C SER A 54 -17.33 52.52 -20.21
N GLY A 55 -16.86 51.42 -19.58
CA GLY A 55 -15.69 50.69 -20.04
C GLY A 55 -15.75 49.21 -19.68
N SER A 56 -16.37 48.45 -20.56
CA SER A 56 -16.18 47.05 -20.93
C SER A 56 -15.38 46.18 -19.93
N GLY A 57 -16.11 45.34 -19.23
CA GLY A 57 -15.56 44.16 -18.58
C GLY A 57 -14.91 43.20 -19.59
N SER A 58 -13.64 42.99 -19.47
CA SER A 58 -13.00 41.81 -20.04
C SER A 58 -13.17 40.69 -19.03
N ASP A 59 -14.17 39.85 -19.26
CA ASP A 59 -14.25 38.53 -18.69
C ASP A 59 -13.01 37.75 -19.18
N SER A 60 -12.04 37.62 -18.30
CA SER A 60 -11.06 36.56 -18.45
C SER A 60 -11.76 35.26 -18.06
N GLU A 61 -12.25 34.56 -19.07
CA GLU A 61 -12.61 33.14 -18.96
C GLU A 61 -11.35 32.41 -18.53
N GLU A 62 -11.28 32.08 -17.24
CA GLU A 62 -10.40 31.04 -16.75
C GLU A 62 -10.93 29.74 -17.38
N GLU A 63 -10.25 29.28 -18.44
CA GLU A 63 -10.43 27.95 -18.98
C GLU A 63 -10.08 26.98 -17.85
N ASP A 64 -11.12 26.44 -17.21
CA ASP A 64 -11.03 25.27 -16.37
C ASP A 64 -10.58 24.13 -17.30
N ASP A 65 -9.27 23.87 -17.37
CA ASP A 65 -8.72 22.61 -17.86
C ASP A 65 -9.24 21.51 -16.90
N ASP A 66 -10.45 21.05 -17.17
CA ASP A 66 -10.93 19.75 -16.73
C ASP A 66 -10.05 18.69 -17.42
N ASP A 67 -8.84 18.48 -16.89
CA ASP A 67 -8.13 17.23 -17.08
C ASP A 67 -9.00 16.12 -16.46
N ASP A 68 -10.01 15.70 -17.18
CA ASP A 68 -10.59 14.36 -17.07
C ASP A 68 -9.44 13.39 -17.40
N ASP A 69 -8.59 13.14 -16.41
CA ASP A 69 -7.67 12.01 -16.41
C ASP A 69 -8.55 10.75 -16.50
N ASP A 70 -8.95 10.40 -17.71
CA ASP A 70 -9.47 9.08 -18.06
C ASP A 70 -8.41 8.08 -17.62
N VAL A 71 -8.65 7.47 -16.45
CA VAL A 71 -7.82 6.36 -15.97
C VAL A 71 -8.01 5.28 -17.02
N ASP A 72 -7.01 5.15 -17.91
CA ASP A 72 -6.97 4.16 -18.96
C ASP A 72 -7.52 2.83 -18.44
N ALA A 73 -8.56 2.35 -19.10
CA ALA A 73 -9.18 1.07 -18.77
C ALA A 73 -8.08 0.00 -18.67
N LEU A 74 -8.07 -0.74 -17.58
CA LEU A 74 -7.04 -1.74 -17.31
C LEU A 74 -6.97 -2.76 -18.44
N ASP A 75 -5.85 -2.75 -19.18
CA ASP A 75 -5.63 -3.63 -20.34
C ASP A 75 -5.29 -5.05 -19.86
N VAL A 76 -6.08 -6.03 -20.29
CA VAL A 76 -5.85 -7.45 -19.98
C VAL A 76 -5.46 -8.15 -21.28
N PRO A 77 -4.32 -8.86 -21.34
CA PRO A 77 -3.99 -9.63 -22.53
C PRO A 77 -5.04 -10.72 -22.74
N SER A 78 -5.66 -10.70 -23.93
CA SER A 78 -6.58 -11.73 -24.39
C SER A 78 -5.82 -13.05 -24.54
N THR A 79 -5.98 -13.97 -23.60
CA THR A 79 -5.74 -15.39 -23.87
C THR A 79 -7.05 -15.98 -24.40
N ALA A 80 -7.17 -16.04 -25.71
CA ALA A 80 -8.26 -16.72 -26.38
C ALA A 80 -8.21 -18.22 -26.04
N ASN A 81 -9.17 -18.71 -25.26
CA ASN A 81 -9.60 -20.09 -25.33
C ASN A 81 -11.13 -20.12 -25.25
N GLY A 82 -11.72 -20.56 -26.35
CA GLY A 82 -13.15 -20.54 -26.58
C GLY A 82 -13.92 -21.59 -25.81
N GLY A 83 -15.21 -21.34 -25.64
CA GLY A 83 -16.20 -22.35 -25.24
C GLY A 83 -17.26 -21.86 -24.26
N GLY A 84 -18.33 -21.42 -24.76
CA GLY A 84 -19.74 -21.48 -24.54
C GLY A 84 -20.39 -21.63 -23.17
N ALA A 85 -21.51 -20.89 -23.09
CA ALA A 85 -22.76 -21.15 -22.37
C ALA A 85 -22.91 -20.61 -20.94
N GLY A 86 -23.95 -19.77 -20.82
CA GLY A 86 -24.38 -19.04 -19.67
C GLY A 86 -24.80 -19.87 -18.47
N ALA A 87 -24.66 -19.27 -17.29
CA ALA A 87 -25.44 -19.58 -16.09
C ALA A 87 -25.30 -18.46 -15.05
N SER A 88 -26.41 -18.20 -14.41
CA SER A 88 -26.76 -17.32 -13.31
C SER A 88 -25.67 -16.93 -12.29
N ALA A 89 -25.75 -15.66 -11.83
CA ALA A 89 -24.93 -15.06 -10.79
C ALA A 89 -25.17 -15.70 -9.42
N SER A 90 -24.46 -16.76 -9.11
CA SER A 90 -24.21 -17.24 -7.76
C SER A 90 -22.81 -16.77 -7.35
N GLN A 91 -22.66 -16.33 -6.08
CA GLN A 91 -21.42 -15.92 -5.46
C GLN A 91 -20.35 -17.01 -5.68
N GLN A 92 -19.46 -16.81 -6.66
CA GLN A 92 -18.40 -17.76 -6.92
C GLN A 92 -17.26 -17.50 -5.92
N VAL A 93 -17.25 -18.27 -4.84
CA VAL A 93 -16.00 -18.72 -4.23
C VAL A 93 -15.13 -19.24 -5.37
N PRO A 94 -13.84 -18.87 -5.49
CA PRO A 94 -13.00 -19.34 -6.59
C PRO A 94 -13.11 -20.85 -6.68
N ARG A 95 -13.72 -21.34 -7.77
CA ARG A 95 -13.96 -22.78 -7.94
C ARG A 95 -12.62 -23.48 -8.08
N GLY A 96 -12.41 -24.38 -7.13
CA GLY A 96 -11.60 -25.56 -7.33
C GLY A 96 -10.14 -25.30 -7.65
N ILE A 97 -9.34 -25.31 -6.62
CA ILE A 97 -7.94 -25.71 -6.69
C ILE A 97 -7.95 -27.16 -7.23
N SER A 98 -8.07 -27.31 -8.56
CA SER A 98 -8.00 -28.64 -9.16
C SER A 98 -6.56 -29.10 -9.20
N GLY A 99 -6.17 -29.95 -8.23
CA GLY A 99 -4.98 -30.79 -8.33
C GLY A 99 -3.61 -30.13 -8.28
N GLN A 100 -3.50 -28.81 -8.20
CA GLN A 100 -2.24 -28.10 -8.05
C GLN A 100 -2.37 -27.04 -6.97
N GLY A 101 -1.47 -27.04 -6.01
CA GLY A 101 -1.42 -26.05 -4.94
C GLY A 101 -1.33 -24.62 -5.48
N LYS A 102 -2.10 -23.72 -4.88
CA LYS A 102 -2.12 -22.31 -5.23
C LYS A 102 -1.87 -21.44 -4.00
N VAL A 103 -1.47 -20.21 -4.24
CA VAL A 103 -1.18 -19.22 -3.21
C VAL A 103 -2.30 -18.18 -3.15
N VAL A 104 -2.70 -17.83 -1.94
CA VAL A 104 -3.52 -16.66 -1.65
C VAL A 104 -2.69 -15.68 -0.84
N PHE A 105 -2.72 -14.41 -1.19
CA PHE A 105 -2.11 -13.35 -0.39
C PHE A 105 -3.20 -12.52 0.31
N CYS A 106 -2.97 -12.21 1.58
CA CYS A 106 -3.78 -11.29 2.37
C CYS A 106 -2.89 -10.15 2.85
N LEU A 107 -3.20 -8.92 2.45
CA LEU A 107 -2.51 -7.71 2.87
C LEU A 107 -3.37 -7.01 3.92
N GLU A 108 -2.88 -6.96 5.15
CA GLU A 108 -3.64 -6.45 6.30
C GLU A 108 -3.24 -5.01 6.64
N ASN A 109 -4.20 -4.26 7.17
CA ASN A 109 -4.04 -2.88 7.64
C ASN A 109 -3.53 -1.91 6.57
N ALA A 110 -3.94 -2.09 5.31
CA ALA A 110 -3.57 -1.18 4.23
C ALA A 110 -4.13 0.23 4.46
N SER A 111 -3.30 1.25 4.28
CA SER A 111 -3.71 2.64 4.38
C SER A 111 -4.33 3.11 3.05
N LEU A 112 -5.60 2.76 2.83
CA LEU A 112 -6.38 3.19 1.66
C LEU A 112 -7.63 3.92 2.15
N GLU A 113 -7.53 5.23 2.26
CA GLU A 113 -8.63 6.11 2.67
C GLU A 113 -8.73 7.28 1.70
N THR A 114 -9.95 7.60 1.27
CA THR A 114 -10.22 8.75 0.40
C THR A 114 -10.92 9.85 1.16
N ALA A 115 -10.57 11.09 0.85
CA ALA A 115 -11.24 12.27 1.38
C ALA A 115 -11.40 13.34 0.28
N LYS A 116 -12.35 14.24 0.46
CA LYS A 116 -12.50 15.41 -0.40
C LYS A 116 -11.41 16.43 -0.04
N VAL A 117 -10.46 16.61 -0.94
CA VAL A 117 -9.38 17.59 -0.82
C VAL A 117 -9.48 18.55 -2.00
N GLY A 118 -9.75 19.84 -1.71
CA GLY A 118 -10.06 20.80 -2.76
C GLY A 118 -11.37 20.49 -3.49
N LYS A 119 -11.32 20.45 -4.82
CA LYS A 119 -12.49 20.23 -5.68
C LYS A 119 -12.90 18.74 -5.78
N GLY A 120 -12.00 17.79 -5.52
CA GLY A 120 -12.21 16.34 -5.79
C GLY A 120 -11.91 15.41 -4.63
N TYR A 121 -12.23 14.13 -4.83
CA TYR A 121 -11.82 13.07 -3.91
C TYR A 121 -10.41 12.60 -4.25
N GLN A 122 -9.56 12.48 -3.24
CA GLN A 122 -8.18 12.02 -3.38
C GLN A 122 -7.86 10.89 -2.41
N LEU A 123 -6.95 10.00 -2.79
CA LEU A 123 -6.40 8.99 -1.89
C LEU A 123 -5.37 9.65 -0.97
N LEU A 124 -5.64 9.63 0.33
CA LEU A 124 -4.77 10.28 1.31
C LEU A 124 -3.40 9.61 1.37
N ASN A 125 -2.34 10.41 1.31
CA ASN A 125 -0.95 9.98 1.46
C ASN A 125 -0.15 11.02 2.25
N CYS A 126 0.98 10.60 2.80
CA CYS A 126 1.85 11.44 3.65
C CYS A 126 2.50 12.60 2.90
N ASP A 127 2.77 12.44 1.60
CA ASP A 127 3.54 13.43 0.82
C ASP A 127 2.65 14.61 0.40
N ASP A 128 1.55 14.33 -0.28
CA ASP A 128 0.67 15.35 -0.86
C ASP A 128 -0.31 15.95 0.17
N HIS A 129 -0.64 15.19 1.23
CA HIS A 129 -1.73 15.54 2.14
C HIS A 129 -1.29 15.80 3.59
N ALA A 130 0.01 16.01 3.87
CA ALA A 130 0.53 16.21 5.22
C ALA A 130 -0.18 17.37 5.95
N THR A 131 -0.36 18.52 5.29
CA THR A 131 -1.03 19.68 5.87
C THR A 131 -2.52 19.42 6.15
N PHE A 132 -3.21 18.74 5.21
CA PHE A 132 -4.61 18.35 5.38
C PHE A 132 -4.77 17.40 6.57
N LEU A 133 -3.94 16.38 6.67
CA LEU A 133 -3.97 15.38 7.76
C LEU A 133 -3.72 16.03 9.12
N LYS A 134 -2.67 16.86 9.25
CA LYS A 134 -2.38 17.60 10.49
C LYS A 134 -3.54 18.51 10.92
N ARG A 135 -4.18 19.20 9.97
CA ARG A 135 -5.37 20.03 10.26
C ARG A 135 -6.51 19.21 10.86
N HIS A 136 -6.66 17.95 10.45
CA HIS A 136 -7.66 17.03 10.98
C HIS A 136 -7.16 16.18 12.17
N LYS A 137 -6.01 16.57 12.78
CA LYS A 137 -5.39 15.86 13.92
C LYS A 137 -5.07 14.39 13.61
N ARG A 138 -4.64 14.11 12.39
CA ARG A 138 -4.21 12.79 11.92
C ARG A 138 -2.71 12.81 11.68
N ASP A 139 -2.03 11.72 12.03
CA ASP A 139 -0.60 11.59 11.77
C ASP A 139 -0.37 11.23 10.29
N PRO A 140 0.37 12.06 9.53
CA PRO A 140 0.69 11.74 8.15
C PRO A 140 1.47 10.43 7.98
N SER A 141 2.26 10.02 8.97
CA SER A 141 3.06 8.78 8.90
C SER A 141 2.24 7.51 8.76
N ASP A 142 0.96 7.54 9.18
CA ASP A 142 0.03 6.41 9.05
C ASP A 142 -0.54 6.28 7.62
N TYR A 143 -0.42 7.33 6.80
CA TYR A 143 -1.04 7.40 5.48
C TYR A 143 -0.04 7.03 4.38
N ARG A 144 0.24 5.74 4.25
CA ARG A 144 1.22 5.15 3.35
C ARG A 144 0.60 4.16 2.35
N PRO A 145 -0.25 4.63 1.41
CA PRO A 145 -0.81 3.77 0.35
C PRO A 145 0.24 3.24 -0.63
N ASP A 146 1.41 3.84 -0.69
CA ASP A 146 2.56 3.38 -1.46
C ASP A 146 3.02 1.97 -1.06
N ILE A 147 2.89 1.60 0.22
CA ILE A 147 3.27 0.26 0.71
C ILE A 147 2.42 -0.82 0.04
N VAL A 148 1.09 -0.64 0.00
CA VAL A 148 0.22 -1.61 -0.67
C VAL A 148 0.41 -1.60 -2.18
N HIS A 149 0.65 -0.43 -2.79
CA HIS A 149 0.95 -0.30 -4.22
C HIS A 149 2.18 -1.13 -4.61
N GLN A 150 3.30 -0.92 -3.93
CA GLN A 150 4.55 -1.65 -4.19
C GLN A 150 4.39 -3.15 -3.95
N THR A 151 3.65 -3.54 -2.89
CA THR A 151 3.42 -4.95 -2.57
C THR A 151 2.55 -5.63 -3.63
N LEU A 152 1.49 -4.97 -4.11
CA LEU A 152 0.67 -5.48 -5.20
C LEU A 152 1.45 -5.62 -6.50
N LEU A 153 2.28 -4.63 -6.87
CA LEU A 153 3.15 -4.73 -8.03
C LEU A 153 4.08 -5.94 -7.92
N GLN A 154 4.71 -6.13 -6.76
CA GLN A 154 5.63 -7.24 -6.53
C GLN A 154 4.94 -8.62 -6.66
N ILE A 155 3.73 -8.77 -6.10
CA ILE A 155 2.98 -10.05 -6.19
C ILE A 155 2.50 -10.28 -7.61
N LEU A 156 1.87 -9.30 -8.25
CA LEU A 156 1.18 -9.47 -9.53
C LEU A 156 2.14 -9.58 -10.71
N ASP A 157 3.33 -9.01 -10.60
CA ASP A 157 4.37 -9.15 -11.62
C ASP A 157 5.25 -10.38 -11.47
N SER A 158 5.17 -11.07 -10.33
CA SER A 158 5.98 -12.25 -10.07
C SER A 158 5.77 -13.35 -11.12
N PRO A 159 6.81 -14.12 -11.46
CA PRO A 159 6.69 -15.36 -12.24
C PRO A 159 5.67 -16.32 -11.65
N LEU A 160 5.56 -16.37 -10.32
CA LEU A 160 4.55 -17.15 -9.61
C LEU A 160 3.13 -16.82 -10.07
N ASN A 161 2.80 -15.52 -10.15
CA ASN A 161 1.50 -15.07 -10.64
C ASN A 161 1.32 -15.33 -12.14
N LYS A 162 2.35 -15.05 -12.96
CA LYS A 162 2.32 -15.29 -14.41
C LYS A 162 2.11 -16.77 -14.76
N ALA A 163 2.62 -17.67 -13.92
CA ALA A 163 2.38 -19.11 -14.03
C ALA A 163 0.99 -19.55 -13.54
N GLY A 164 0.12 -18.60 -13.13
CA GLY A 164 -1.25 -18.88 -12.66
C GLY A 164 -1.31 -19.57 -11.30
N ARG A 165 -0.25 -19.46 -10.48
CA ARG A 165 -0.17 -20.06 -9.15
C ARG A 165 -0.75 -19.17 -8.03
N VAL A 166 -0.95 -17.88 -8.27
CA VAL A 166 -1.69 -17.00 -7.36
C VAL A 166 -3.19 -17.11 -7.71
N SER A 167 -4.01 -17.49 -6.72
CA SER A 167 -5.45 -17.67 -6.94
C SER A 167 -6.27 -16.44 -6.54
N ALA A 168 -5.80 -15.68 -5.55
CA ALA A 168 -6.44 -14.46 -5.09
C ALA A 168 -5.46 -13.59 -4.32
N VAL A 169 -5.69 -12.29 -4.35
CA VAL A 169 -5.05 -11.33 -3.44
C VAL A 169 -6.16 -10.54 -2.75
N TYR A 170 -6.12 -10.45 -1.45
CA TYR A 170 -7.05 -9.66 -0.65
C TYR A 170 -6.31 -8.52 0.02
N VAL A 171 -6.93 -7.35 0.07
CA VAL A 171 -6.42 -6.18 0.78
C VAL A 171 -7.47 -5.76 1.81
N HIS A 172 -7.10 -5.81 3.07
CA HIS A 172 -7.92 -5.35 4.19
C HIS A 172 -7.38 -4.01 4.67
N THR A 173 -8.21 -2.98 4.64
CA THR A 173 -7.79 -1.62 4.98
C THR A 173 -7.97 -1.33 6.46
N GLN A 174 -7.26 -0.32 6.97
CA GLN A 174 -7.43 0.21 8.32
C GLN A 174 -8.86 0.71 8.60
N LYS A 175 -9.59 1.11 7.55
CA LYS A 175 -11.01 1.51 7.63
C LYS A 175 -11.98 0.35 7.48
N ASN A 176 -11.51 -0.88 7.68
CA ASN A 176 -12.32 -2.09 7.61
C ASN A 176 -13.02 -2.28 6.26
N VAL A 177 -12.36 -1.91 5.16
CA VAL A 177 -12.79 -2.21 3.80
C VAL A 177 -12.00 -3.42 3.30
N LEU A 178 -12.70 -4.43 2.80
CA LEU A 178 -12.08 -5.63 2.24
C LEU A 178 -12.16 -5.61 0.72
N ILE A 179 -11.01 -5.64 0.06
CA ILE A 179 -10.88 -5.57 -1.39
C ILE A 179 -10.37 -6.91 -1.92
N SER A 180 -11.05 -7.46 -2.90
CA SER A 180 -10.59 -8.62 -3.68
C SER A 180 -9.92 -8.11 -4.96
N VAL A 181 -8.67 -8.50 -5.16
CA VAL A 181 -7.84 -8.18 -6.32
C VAL A 181 -7.70 -9.45 -7.18
N ASN A 182 -8.16 -9.39 -8.41
CA ASN A 182 -8.01 -10.50 -9.34
C ASN A 182 -6.53 -10.61 -9.77
N PRO A 183 -5.90 -11.79 -9.71
CA PRO A 183 -4.50 -11.97 -10.11
C PRO A 183 -4.18 -11.59 -11.57
N SER A 184 -5.18 -11.53 -12.45
CA SER A 184 -5.00 -11.09 -13.84
C SER A 184 -4.95 -9.58 -14.01
N VAL A 185 -5.25 -8.80 -12.97
CA VAL A 185 -5.24 -7.33 -13.04
C VAL A 185 -3.83 -6.78 -13.28
N ARG A 186 -3.73 -5.75 -14.08
CA ARG A 186 -2.52 -4.95 -14.23
C ARG A 186 -2.67 -3.67 -13.42
N ILE A 187 -2.00 -3.61 -12.29
CA ILE A 187 -1.97 -2.40 -11.45
C ILE A 187 -1.12 -1.34 -12.16
N PRO A 188 -1.56 -0.06 -12.18
CA PRO A 188 -0.78 1.04 -12.73
C PRO A 188 0.62 1.12 -12.09
N ARG A 189 1.64 1.31 -12.93
CA ARG A 189 3.04 1.38 -12.47
C ARG A 189 3.35 2.64 -11.72
N THR A 190 2.70 3.75 -12.06
CA THR A 190 2.91 5.03 -11.40
C THR A 190 1.97 5.18 -10.23
N PHE A 191 2.48 5.75 -9.13
CA PHE A 191 1.72 5.92 -7.90
C PHE A 191 0.51 6.85 -8.10
N LYS A 192 0.65 7.95 -8.86
CA LYS A 192 -0.45 8.88 -9.17
C LYS A 192 -1.64 8.15 -9.82
N ARG A 193 -1.40 7.34 -10.86
CA ARG A 193 -2.46 6.54 -11.51
C ARG A 193 -3.05 5.46 -10.58
N PHE A 194 -2.24 4.86 -9.72
CA PHE A 194 -2.74 3.95 -8.69
C PHE A 194 -3.66 4.66 -7.71
N CYS A 195 -3.35 5.88 -7.28
CA CYS A 195 -4.23 6.68 -6.43
C CYS A 195 -5.60 6.93 -7.10
N GLY A 196 -5.62 7.35 -8.36
CA GLY A 196 -6.86 7.53 -9.12
C GLY A 196 -7.68 6.24 -9.22
N LEU A 197 -7.03 5.09 -9.50
CA LEU A 197 -7.68 3.79 -9.52
C LEU A 197 -8.32 3.43 -8.17
N MET A 198 -7.64 3.70 -7.04
CA MET A 198 -8.17 3.41 -5.71
C MET A 198 -9.32 4.34 -5.33
N VAL A 199 -9.27 5.62 -5.70
CA VAL A 199 -10.40 6.55 -5.56
C VAL A 199 -11.63 5.98 -6.30
N GLN A 200 -11.46 5.62 -7.57
CA GLN A 200 -12.54 5.04 -8.37
C GLN A 200 -13.09 3.74 -7.77
N LEU A 201 -12.22 2.86 -7.28
CA LEU A 201 -12.62 1.60 -6.64
C LEU A 201 -13.46 1.84 -5.38
N LEU A 202 -13.01 2.74 -4.50
CA LEU A 202 -13.70 3.01 -3.23
C LEU A 202 -15.03 3.73 -3.42
N GLN A 203 -15.19 4.49 -4.51
CA GLN A 203 -16.45 5.12 -4.89
C GLN A 203 -17.41 4.14 -5.60
N LYS A 204 -16.93 3.42 -6.61
CA LYS A 204 -17.76 2.52 -7.43
C LYS A 204 -17.88 1.10 -6.88
N LEU A 205 -17.10 0.76 -5.85
CA LEU A 205 -17.03 -0.55 -5.18
C LEU A 205 -16.60 -1.71 -6.08
N SER A 206 -16.39 -1.49 -7.36
CA SER A 206 -15.83 -2.49 -8.27
C SER A 206 -15.33 -1.85 -9.56
N ILE A 207 -14.23 -2.40 -10.08
CA ILE A 207 -13.66 -2.06 -11.38
C ILE A 207 -13.67 -3.31 -12.25
N ARG A 208 -14.10 -3.16 -13.51
CA ARG A 208 -14.18 -4.24 -14.49
C ARG A 208 -13.07 -4.11 -15.51
N ALA A 209 -12.80 -5.22 -16.22
CA ALA A 209 -11.98 -5.20 -17.40
C ALA A 209 -12.68 -4.39 -18.51
N SER A 210 -11.91 -3.65 -19.31
CA SER A 210 -12.43 -2.92 -20.48
C SER A 210 -13.05 -3.88 -21.51
N ASN A 211 -12.49 -5.07 -21.64
CA ASN A 211 -12.84 -6.03 -22.69
C ASN A 211 -13.72 -7.20 -22.21
N GLY A 212 -14.38 -7.08 -21.04
CA GLY A 212 -15.18 -8.20 -20.54
C GLY A 212 -15.96 -7.91 -19.27
N PRO A 213 -16.80 -8.86 -18.85
CA PRO A 213 -17.64 -8.74 -17.65
C PRO A 213 -16.85 -8.94 -16.35
N ASP A 214 -15.59 -9.35 -16.42
CA ASP A 214 -14.80 -9.75 -15.28
C ASP A 214 -14.47 -8.56 -14.39
N LYS A 215 -14.70 -8.72 -13.08
CA LYS A 215 -14.33 -7.74 -12.07
C LYS A 215 -12.88 -7.94 -11.67
N LEU A 216 -12.05 -6.97 -12.00
CA LEU A 216 -10.62 -6.98 -11.69
C LEU A 216 -10.34 -6.57 -10.24
N LEU A 217 -11.10 -5.59 -9.74
CA LEU A 217 -11.06 -5.13 -8.36
C LEU A 217 -12.48 -5.06 -7.82
N LYS A 218 -12.69 -5.47 -6.58
CA LYS A 218 -14.02 -5.46 -5.98
C LYS A 218 -13.93 -5.32 -4.46
N VAL A 219 -14.74 -4.42 -3.89
CA VAL A 219 -15.01 -4.39 -2.45
C VAL A 219 -15.96 -5.55 -2.12
N ILE A 220 -15.59 -6.35 -1.14
CA ILE A 220 -16.30 -7.56 -0.73
C ILE A 220 -16.70 -7.51 0.75
N LYS A 221 -17.62 -8.36 1.15
CA LYS A 221 -18.16 -8.39 2.54
C LYS A 221 -17.21 -9.14 3.48
N HIS A 222 -17.13 -8.66 4.71
CA HIS A 222 -16.46 -9.34 5.83
C HIS A 222 -17.19 -10.60 6.32
N PRO A 223 -16.50 -11.48 7.04
CA PRO A 223 -15.06 -11.53 7.31
C PRO A 223 -14.25 -12.12 6.14
N ILE A 224 -12.94 -11.84 6.10
CA ILE A 224 -12.01 -12.37 5.08
C ILE A 224 -12.01 -13.91 5.06
N THR A 225 -12.18 -14.54 6.21
CA THR A 225 -12.19 -16.01 6.36
C THR A 225 -13.25 -16.72 5.52
N LYS A 226 -14.34 -16.03 5.15
CA LYS A 226 -15.36 -16.59 4.24
C LYS A 226 -14.88 -16.71 2.79
N HIS A 227 -13.84 -16.00 2.44
CA HIS A 227 -13.27 -15.95 1.09
C HIS A 227 -12.01 -16.80 0.97
N LEU A 228 -11.44 -17.24 2.10
CA LEU A 228 -10.26 -18.09 2.11
C LEU A 228 -10.63 -19.55 1.86
N PRO A 229 -9.75 -20.32 1.19
CA PRO A 229 -9.98 -21.75 0.98
C PRO A 229 -10.00 -22.50 2.32
N VAL A 230 -10.84 -23.53 2.39
CA VAL A 230 -11.01 -24.36 3.58
C VAL A 230 -9.87 -25.38 3.66
N ASN A 231 -9.38 -25.66 4.88
CA ASN A 231 -8.32 -26.64 5.16
C ASN A 231 -6.96 -26.32 4.50
N VAL A 232 -6.73 -25.07 4.16
CA VAL A 232 -5.45 -24.59 3.62
C VAL A 232 -4.66 -23.90 4.75
N PRO A 233 -3.36 -24.20 4.94
CA PRO A 233 -2.55 -23.58 5.97
C PRO A 233 -2.46 -22.06 5.75
N ARG A 234 -2.52 -21.31 6.86
CA ARG A 234 -2.46 -19.84 6.88
C ARG A 234 -1.24 -19.41 7.67
N VAL A 235 -0.31 -18.75 7.00
CA VAL A 235 0.97 -18.34 7.59
C VAL A 235 1.02 -16.82 7.63
N GLY A 236 1.11 -16.26 8.84
CA GLY A 236 1.28 -14.84 9.08
C GLY A 236 2.76 -14.47 9.16
N PHE A 237 3.10 -13.30 8.60
CA PHE A 237 4.45 -12.76 8.64
C PHE A 237 4.52 -11.56 9.57
N SER A 238 5.41 -11.65 10.56
CA SER A 238 5.69 -10.55 11.48
C SER A 238 7.17 -10.52 11.80
N PHE A 239 7.74 -9.31 11.75
CA PHE A 239 9.12 -9.12 12.23
C PHE A 239 9.27 -9.47 13.71
N SER A 240 8.24 -9.25 14.53
CA SER A 240 8.26 -9.57 15.96
C SER A 240 7.97 -11.05 16.28
N SER A 241 7.91 -11.94 15.27
CA SER A 241 7.76 -13.38 15.52
C SER A 241 9.04 -13.96 16.09
N GLU A 242 8.91 -14.77 17.15
CA GLU A 242 10.03 -15.53 17.73
C GLU A 242 10.57 -16.61 16.80
N THR A 243 9.76 -17.03 15.83
CA THR A 243 10.13 -18.08 14.86
C THR A 243 10.72 -17.43 13.62
N ILE A 244 12.05 -17.35 13.56
CA ILE A 244 12.79 -16.88 12.39
C ILE A 244 13.10 -18.09 11.50
N VAL A 245 12.72 -18.03 10.24
CA VAL A 245 12.91 -19.14 9.29
C VAL A 245 13.66 -18.70 8.04
N ARG A 246 14.56 -19.58 7.56
CA ARG A 246 15.02 -19.49 6.18
C ARG A 246 13.86 -19.95 5.30
N PHE A 247 13.14 -19.01 4.69
CA PHE A 247 11.84 -19.29 4.09
C PHE A 247 11.89 -20.34 2.98
N GLN A 248 12.98 -20.42 2.22
CA GLN A 248 13.20 -21.47 1.22
C GLN A 248 13.16 -22.88 1.84
N ASP A 249 13.81 -23.06 2.98
CA ASP A 249 13.86 -24.38 3.66
C ASP A 249 12.49 -24.70 4.26
N TYR A 250 11.81 -23.67 4.81
CA TYR A 250 10.46 -23.80 5.36
C TYR A 250 9.46 -24.31 4.32
N VAL A 251 9.41 -23.72 3.11
CA VAL A 251 8.48 -24.16 2.06
C VAL A 251 8.91 -25.49 1.44
N THR A 252 10.22 -25.75 1.35
CA THR A 252 10.74 -27.02 0.85
C THR A 252 10.33 -28.19 1.72
N SER A 253 10.37 -28.02 3.04
CA SER A 253 9.94 -29.08 4.00
C SER A 253 8.44 -29.40 3.87
N GLN A 254 7.63 -28.48 3.41
CA GLN A 254 6.19 -28.63 3.26
C GLN A 254 5.72 -28.86 1.81
N LYS A 255 6.66 -29.03 0.86
CA LYS A 255 6.36 -29.10 -0.58
C LYS A 255 5.19 -30.02 -0.92
N LYS A 256 5.16 -31.25 -0.41
CA LYS A 256 4.08 -32.22 -0.67
C LYS A 256 2.70 -31.68 -0.29
N ARG A 257 2.59 -31.00 0.86
CA ARG A 257 1.34 -30.38 1.32
C ARG A 257 0.98 -29.18 0.45
N LEU A 258 1.96 -28.33 0.13
CA LEU A 258 1.77 -27.15 -0.72
C LEU A 258 1.32 -27.53 -2.13
N ASP A 259 1.85 -28.61 -2.68
CA ASP A 259 1.46 -29.13 -4.00
C ASP A 259 -0.01 -29.56 -4.03
N SER A 260 -0.54 -30.07 -2.93
CA SER A 260 -1.92 -30.61 -2.87
C SER A 260 -2.97 -29.58 -2.48
N VAL A 261 -2.73 -28.78 -1.42
CA VAL A 261 -3.78 -27.90 -0.87
C VAL A 261 -3.49 -26.40 -1.06
N GLY A 262 -2.24 -26.02 -1.37
CA GLY A 262 -1.84 -24.62 -1.45
C GLY A 262 -1.59 -23.99 -0.09
N ILE A 263 -1.57 -22.64 -0.04
CA ILE A 263 -1.25 -21.88 1.16
C ILE A 263 -1.83 -20.47 1.11
N VAL A 264 -2.14 -19.92 2.28
CA VAL A 264 -2.51 -18.51 2.48
C VAL A 264 -1.38 -17.80 3.21
N TYR A 265 -0.89 -16.72 2.65
CA TYR A 265 0.11 -15.84 3.25
C TYR A 265 -0.52 -14.53 3.69
N VAL A 266 -0.27 -14.13 4.94
CA VAL A 266 -0.81 -12.90 5.54
C VAL A 266 0.33 -11.96 5.89
N LEU A 267 0.35 -10.77 5.27
CA LEU A 267 1.37 -9.74 5.42
C LEU A 267 0.75 -8.43 5.86
N GLY A 268 1.47 -7.64 6.67
CA GLY A 268 1.10 -6.26 6.94
C GLY A 268 1.39 -5.36 5.74
N ALA A 269 0.46 -4.47 5.43
CA ALA A 269 0.62 -3.45 4.38
C ALA A 269 0.51 -2.03 4.97
N MET A 270 1.22 -1.80 6.08
CA MET A 270 1.21 -0.57 6.87
C MET A 270 2.63 -0.15 7.23
N ALA A 271 2.81 1.13 7.58
CA ALA A 271 4.10 1.65 8.03
C ALA A 271 4.43 1.19 9.47
N HIS A 272 3.45 1.24 10.36
CA HIS A 272 3.61 0.99 11.79
C HIS A 272 2.48 0.11 12.33
N GLY A 273 2.73 -0.53 13.48
CA GLY A 273 1.73 -1.28 14.23
C GLY A 273 1.84 -2.80 14.06
N LYS A 274 0.82 -3.48 14.52
CA LYS A 274 0.69 -4.95 14.44
C LYS A 274 -0.59 -5.30 13.69
N ILE A 275 -0.57 -6.40 12.99
CA ILE A 275 -1.74 -6.94 12.28
C ILE A 275 -2.47 -7.95 13.17
N ASP A 276 -3.79 -8.02 13.00
CA ASP A 276 -4.57 -9.11 13.59
C ASP A 276 -4.31 -10.39 12.78
N MET A 277 -3.68 -11.34 13.44
CA MET A 277 -3.38 -12.65 12.88
C MET A 277 -4.21 -13.76 13.52
N SER A 278 -5.32 -13.44 14.17
CA SER A 278 -6.16 -14.40 14.92
C SER A 278 -6.67 -15.55 14.04
N TYR A 279 -6.74 -15.34 12.73
CA TYR A 279 -7.18 -16.36 11.77
C TYR A 279 -6.04 -17.12 11.09
N THR A 280 -4.78 -16.91 11.50
CA THR A 280 -3.62 -17.63 10.98
C THR A 280 -3.23 -18.81 11.87
N ASP A 281 -2.67 -19.87 11.26
CA ASP A 281 -2.28 -21.09 11.98
C ASP A 281 -0.89 -21.00 12.58
N THR A 282 0.01 -20.27 11.91
CA THR A 282 1.42 -20.08 12.30
C THR A 282 1.91 -18.68 11.99
N HIS A 283 2.88 -18.20 12.78
CA HIS A 283 3.52 -16.92 12.58
C HIS A 283 5.02 -17.12 12.41
N VAL A 284 5.60 -16.49 11.39
CA VAL A 284 7.03 -16.60 11.11
C VAL A 284 7.63 -15.25 10.76
N SER A 285 8.92 -15.09 11.04
CA SER A 285 9.75 -14.04 10.46
C SER A 285 10.66 -14.63 9.38
N VAL A 286 10.79 -13.95 8.25
CA VAL A 286 11.67 -14.37 7.14
C VAL A 286 13.04 -13.71 7.19
N SER A 287 13.30 -12.90 8.23
CA SER A 287 14.55 -12.16 8.39
C SER A 287 14.74 -11.75 9.83
N GLU A 288 15.97 -11.62 10.26
CA GLU A 288 16.38 -10.98 11.52
C GLU A 288 16.27 -9.45 11.45
N TYR A 289 16.08 -8.91 10.25
CA TYR A 289 15.98 -7.48 9.99
C TYR A 289 14.56 -7.09 9.56
N PRO A 290 14.10 -5.87 9.87
CA PRO A 290 12.82 -5.37 9.40
C PRO A 290 12.85 -5.24 7.86
N LEU A 291 11.82 -5.76 7.21
CA LEU A 291 11.67 -5.73 5.75
C LEU A 291 10.44 -4.93 5.35
N SER A 292 10.50 -4.25 4.21
CA SER A 292 9.29 -3.72 3.61
C SER A 292 8.33 -4.85 3.19
N ALA A 293 7.03 -4.57 3.19
CA ALA A 293 6.02 -5.54 2.78
C ALA A 293 6.26 -6.08 1.36
N ALA A 294 6.68 -5.21 0.43
CA ALA A 294 7.02 -5.59 -0.93
C ALA A 294 8.23 -6.54 -1.00
N TYR A 295 9.28 -6.27 -0.21
CA TYR A 295 10.43 -7.16 -0.18
C TYR A 295 10.11 -8.50 0.48
N CYS A 296 9.28 -8.50 1.54
CA CYS A 296 8.78 -9.74 2.15
C CYS A 296 7.99 -10.56 1.13
N ALA A 297 7.07 -9.94 0.38
CA ALA A 297 6.33 -10.60 -0.69
C ALA A 297 7.26 -11.17 -1.77
N SER A 298 8.32 -10.44 -2.14
CA SER A 298 9.33 -10.92 -3.10
C SER A 298 10.04 -12.20 -2.61
N ARG A 299 10.44 -12.24 -1.35
CA ARG A 299 11.07 -13.45 -0.78
C ARG A 299 10.12 -14.65 -0.79
N ILE A 300 8.84 -14.41 -0.54
CA ILE A 300 7.81 -15.45 -0.55
C ILE A 300 7.60 -15.97 -1.97
N THR A 301 7.37 -15.08 -2.95
CA THR A 301 7.13 -15.48 -4.35
C THR A 301 8.33 -16.24 -4.90
N ASN A 302 9.55 -15.76 -4.68
CA ASN A 302 10.77 -16.42 -5.13
C ASN A 302 10.95 -17.82 -4.54
N ALA A 303 10.71 -18.01 -3.25
CA ALA A 303 10.80 -19.33 -2.62
C ALA A 303 9.75 -20.29 -3.18
N MET A 304 8.53 -19.82 -3.45
CA MET A 304 7.48 -20.62 -4.07
C MET A 304 7.79 -20.97 -5.53
N GLU A 305 8.37 -20.03 -6.29
CA GLU A 305 8.86 -20.26 -7.65
C GLU A 305 9.90 -21.38 -7.67
N ASN A 306 10.88 -21.33 -6.77
CA ASN A 306 11.93 -22.35 -6.67
C ASN A 306 11.37 -23.74 -6.39
N ILE A 307 10.42 -23.90 -5.44
CA ILE A 307 9.87 -25.24 -5.13
C ILE A 307 8.97 -25.79 -6.25
N TRP A 308 8.41 -24.92 -7.08
CA TRP A 308 7.55 -25.29 -8.20
C TRP A 308 8.26 -25.24 -9.55
N ASN A 309 9.58 -24.99 -9.58
CA ASN A 309 10.42 -24.88 -10.79
C ASN A 309 9.81 -23.90 -11.81
N ILE A 310 9.34 -22.75 -11.33
CA ILE A 310 8.86 -21.63 -12.15
C ILE A 310 10.06 -20.72 -12.42
N VAL A 311 10.31 -20.38 -13.71
CA VAL A 311 11.44 -19.56 -14.15
C VAL A 311 10.92 -18.32 -14.87
#